data_f9fe976542cfff73792a6189eba43abe
#
_entry.id   f9fe976542cfff73792a6189eba43abe
#
_cell.length_a   1.000
_cell.length_b   1.000
_cell.length_c   1.000
_cell.angle_alpha   90.00
_cell.angle_beta   90.00
_cell.angle_gamma   90.00
#
_symmetry.space_group_name_H-M   'P 1'
#
loop_
_entity.id
_entity.type
_entity.pdbx_description
1 polymer ?
#
loop_
_entity_poly.entity_id
_entity_poly.type
_entity_poly.pdbx_seq_one_letter_code
_entity_poly.pdbx_strand_id
1 'polypeptide(L)'
;MTSSPLLRFGIIADPQYADAEPWALLDRYYRNSIAKLEEAFGVLNGEDLSFVVTLGDLIDKDWQSFDPVLAAYKGLRHESFLMPGNHDFSVAPERLGEVHARLGMPAAWHDFSRGGIRFVIIDGNEMSVFSAPEGTPRHAAARARLDALLAEGAINAKEWNGGIGDEQFAWLEATLARAKAAGEKVVVMGHYPLYPENEHNLWGGERLLDLFERSGNVIAYLNGHNHVGNLGRHGSTWYVNFKGMVDTEKQNTFAVVELYPDRIEIIGYGREDSRTLPL
;
A
#
# COMPACT_ATOMS: atom_id res chain seq x y z
N MET A 1 0.31 33.78 5.23
CA MET A 1 1.54 33.06 5.63
C MET A 1 1.27 31.61 5.30
N THR A 2 2.05 31.02 4.39
CA THR A 2 1.96 29.57 4.11
C THR A 2 2.50 28.85 5.34
N SER A 3 1.65 28.10 6.04
CA SER A 3 2.10 27.25 7.16
C SER A 3 3.05 26.19 6.64
N SER A 4 4.11 25.88 7.38
CA SER A 4 4.97 24.73 7.07
C SER A 4 4.19 23.44 7.33
N PRO A 5 4.44 22.36 6.57
CA PRO A 5 3.83 21.06 6.83
C PRO A 5 4.29 20.51 8.20
N LEU A 6 3.42 19.75 8.86
CA LEU A 6 3.74 19.01 10.06
C LEU A 6 4.73 17.88 9.78
N LEU A 7 4.61 17.28 8.61
CA LEU A 7 5.44 16.16 8.17
C LEU A 7 5.38 16.02 6.64
N ARG A 8 6.48 15.54 6.05
CA ARG A 8 6.60 15.20 4.62
C ARG A 8 7.13 13.78 4.47
N PHE A 9 6.59 13.03 3.52
CA PHE A 9 7.08 11.68 3.20
C PHE A 9 6.87 11.34 1.73
N GLY A 10 7.68 10.41 1.22
CA GLY A 10 7.58 9.94 -0.16
C GLY A 10 6.66 8.74 -0.29
N ILE A 11 6.02 8.59 -1.46
CA ILE A 11 5.17 7.46 -1.83
C ILE A 11 5.63 6.89 -3.16
N ILE A 12 5.74 5.55 -3.20
CA ILE A 12 5.90 4.73 -4.40
C ILE A 12 4.84 3.62 -4.32
N ALA A 13 4.25 3.26 -5.45
CA ALA A 13 3.32 2.13 -5.53
C ALA A 13 3.69 1.23 -6.71
N ASP A 14 3.57 -0.06 -6.52
CA ASP A 14 3.61 -1.09 -7.55
C ASP A 14 4.81 -0.98 -8.52
N PRO A 15 6.07 -0.98 -8.04
CA PRO A 15 7.21 -1.05 -8.95
C PRO A 15 7.25 -2.37 -9.73
N GLN A 16 6.72 -3.46 -9.20
CA GLN A 16 6.51 -4.76 -9.86
C GLN A 16 7.69 -5.22 -10.73
N TYR A 17 8.91 -5.19 -10.19
CA TYR A 17 10.07 -5.65 -10.95
C TYR A 17 10.04 -7.16 -11.19
N ALA A 18 10.38 -7.56 -12.39
CA ALA A 18 10.80 -8.91 -12.75
C ALA A 18 11.75 -8.87 -13.94
N ASP A 19 12.63 -9.86 -14.07
CA ASP A 19 13.38 -10.09 -15.31
C ASP A 19 12.48 -10.82 -16.32
N ALA A 20 11.47 -10.09 -16.83
CA ALA A 20 10.46 -10.58 -17.74
C ALA A 20 10.23 -9.63 -18.93
N GLU A 21 9.73 -10.18 -20.03
CA GLU A 21 9.32 -9.37 -21.17
C GLU A 21 8.10 -8.48 -20.81
N PRO A 22 7.98 -7.31 -21.44
CA PRO A 22 6.84 -6.43 -21.21
C PRO A 22 5.50 -7.12 -21.49
N TRP A 23 4.49 -6.82 -20.68
CA TRP A 23 3.11 -7.21 -20.98
C TRP A 23 2.39 -6.03 -21.66
N ALA A 24 2.51 -5.98 -22.99
CA ALA A 24 2.01 -4.86 -23.79
C ALA A 24 0.50 -4.61 -23.64
N LEU A 25 -0.31 -5.66 -23.38
CA LEU A 25 -1.77 -5.51 -23.19
C LEU A 25 -2.12 -4.64 -21.97
N LEU A 26 -1.31 -4.70 -20.91
CA LEU A 26 -1.47 -3.92 -19.69
C LEU A 26 -0.45 -2.77 -19.57
N ASP A 27 0.33 -2.53 -20.62
CA ASP A 27 1.39 -1.50 -20.67
C ASP A 27 2.41 -1.63 -19.52
N ARG A 28 2.74 -2.88 -19.09
CA ARG A 28 3.65 -3.19 -17.99
C ARG A 28 5.06 -3.49 -18.47
N TYR A 29 6.06 -2.80 -17.89
CA TYR A 29 7.47 -2.87 -18.28
C TYR A 29 8.34 -3.21 -17.06
N TYR A 30 8.32 -4.47 -16.66
CA TYR A 30 8.89 -4.99 -15.41
C TYR A 30 10.36 -4.65 -15.20
N ARG A 31 11.24 -4.85 -16.22
CA ARG A 31 12.68 -4.55 -16.13
C ARG A 31 12.97 -3.08 -15.94
N ASN A 32 12.08 -2.19 -16.40
CA ASN A 32 12.29 -0.74 -16.33
C ASN A 32 12.08 -0.20 -14.90
N SER A 33 11.47 -0.98 -14.01
CA SER A 33 11.16 -0.56 -12.66
C SER A 33 12.39 -0.19 -11.84
N ILE A 34 13.55 -0.84 -12.07
CA ILE A 34 14.80 -0.46 -11.38
C ILE A 34 15.22 0.96 -11.76
N ALA A 35 15.25 1.27 -13.06
CA ALA A 35 15.62 2.62 -13.52
C ALA A 35 14.62 3.68 -13.05
N LYS A 36 13.32 3.35 -12.99
CA LYS A 36 12.27 4.24 -12.45
C LYS A 36 12.43 4.46 -10.95
N LEU A 37 12.78 3.43 -10.16
CA LEU A 37 13.11 3.57 -8.75
C LEU A 37 14.31 4.49 -8.55
N GLU A 38 15.39 4.30 -9.32
CA GLU A 38 16.59 5.13 -9.24
C GLU A 38 16.30 6.59 -9.59
N GLU A 39 15.48 6.84 -10.63
CA GLU A 39 15.01 8.18 -10.99
C GLU A 39 14.19 8.81 -9.85
N ALA A 40 13.23 8.07 -9.28
CA ALA A 40 12.42 8.53 -8.16
C ALA A 40 13.30 8.85 -6.94
N PHE A 41 14.28 8.00 -6.62
CA PHE A 41 15.22 8.23 -5.52
C PHE A 41 16.10 9.46 -5.77
N GLY A 42 16.49 9.73 -7.02
CA GLY A 42 17.20 10.95 -7.39
C GLY A 42 16.43 12.21 -7.00
N VAL A 43 15.11 12.24 -7.22
CA VAL A 43 14.24 13.34 -6.82
C VAL A 43 14.01 13.35 -5.30
N LEU A 44 13.56 12.22 -4.73
CA LEU A 44 13.22 12.11 -3.32
C LEU A 44 14.41 12.39 -2.40
N ASN A 45 15.64 12.03 -2.80
CA ASN A 45 16.86 12.35 -2.06
C ASN A 45 17.16 13.86 -2.01
N GLY A 46 16.60 14.65 -2.93
CA GLY A 46 16.69 16.11 -2.91
C GLY A 46 15.71 16.77 -1.92
N GLU A 47 14.68 16.04 -1.50
CA GLU A 47 13.62 16.54 -0.62
C GLU A 47 13.94 16.29 0.86
N ASP A 48 13.41 17.13 1.76
CA ASP A 48 13.47 16.89 3.20
C ASP A 48 12.27 16.05 3.63
N LEU A 49 12.45 14.72 3.67
CA LEU A 49 11.40 13.74 3.97
C LEU A 49 11.71 13.00 5.27
N SER A 50 10.67 12.73 6.04
CA SER A 50 10.76 11.91 7.25
C SER A 50 11.00 10.44 6.94
N PHE A 51 10.43 9.94 5.83
CA PHE A 51 10.58 8.57 5.32
C PHE A 51 10.04 8.47 3.89
N VAL A 52 10.21 7.31 3.27
CA VAL A 52 9.54 6.91 2.02
C VAL A 52 8.82 5.59 2.26
N VAL A 53 7.58 5.45 1.77
CA VAL A 53 6.83 4.20 1.83
C VAL A 53 6.56 3.65 0.44
N THR A 54 6.67 2.32 0.28
CA THR A 54 6.24 1.62 -0.92
C THR A 54 5.03 0.78 -0.60
N LEU A 55 3.94 1.04 -1.32
CA LEU A 55 2.60 0.52 -1.05
C LEU A 55 2.33 -0.86 -1.66
N GLY A 56 3.33 -1.74 -1.65
CA GLY A 56 3.22 -3.11 -2.11
C GLY A 56 3.68 -3.33 -3.55
N ASP A 57 3.66 -4.59 -3.96
CA ASP A 57 4.06 -5.08 -5.26
C ASP A 57 5.45 -4.59 -5.68
N LEU A 58 6.46 -4.89 -4.84
CA LEU A 58 7.84 -4.55 -5.15
C LEU A 58 8.36 -5.38 -6.32
N ILE A 59 7.95 -6.65 -6.38
CA ILE A 59 8.26 -7.57 -7.47
C ILE A 59 6.97 -8.01 -8.17
N ASP A 60 7.09 -8.44 -9.44
CA ASP A 60 5.98 -9.10 -10.14
C ASP A 60 5.89 -10.58 -9.76
N LYS A 61 7.05 -11.22 -9.68
CA LYS A 61 7.18 -12.65 -9.33
C LYS A 61 8.63 -13.01 -9.06
N ASP A 62 8.84 -14.24 -8.60
CA ASP A 62 10.12 -14.88 -8.35
C ASP A 62 10.95 -14.24 -7.23
N TRP A 63 11.32 -15.06 -6.25
CA TRP A 63 12.06 -14.61 -5.07
C TRP A 63 13.32 -13.80 -5.36
N GLN A 64 14.04 -14.17 -6.43
CA GLN A 64 15.26 -13.52 -6.85
C GLN A 64 15.04 -12.08 -7.33
N SER A 65 13.83 -11.73 -7.73
CA SER A 65 13.48 -10.37 -8.14
C SER A 65 13.59 -9.36 -6.99
N PHE A 66 13.51 -9.81 -5.73
CA PHE A 66 13.77 -8.94 -4.58
C PHE A 66 15.21 -8.42 -4.52
N ASP A 67 16.20 -9.17 -5.01
CA ASP A 67 17.61 -8.80 -4.90
C ASP A 67 17.93 -7.46 -5.59
N PRO A 68 17.65 -7.25 -6.88
CA PRO A 68 17.90 -5.99 -7.55
C PRO A 68 17.01 -4.85 -7.01
N VAL A 69 15.75 -5.12 -6.65
CA VAL A 69 14.88 -4.11 -6.05
C VAL A 69 15.46 -3.61 -4.73
N LEU A 70 15.75 -4.50 -3.79
CA LEU A 70 16.29 -4.11 -2.48
C LEU A 70 17.71 -3.52 -2.60
N ALA A 71 18.46 -3.87 -3.65
CA ALA A 71 19.74 -3.21 -3.94
C ALA A 71 19.52 -1.74 -4.35
N ALA A 72 18.50 -1.44 -5.16
CA ALA A 72 18.15 -0.07 -5.55
C ALA A 72 17.80 0.80 -4.33
N TYR A 73 17.04 0.25 -3.36
CA TYR A 73 16.67 0.98 -2.11
C TYR A 73 17.88 1.41 -1.27
N LYS A 74 19.07 0.80 -1.44
CA LYS A 74 20.31 1.28 -0.80
C LYS A 74 20.74 2.66 -1.30
N GLY A 75 20.25 3.10 -2.46
CA GLY A 75 20.46 4.44 -3.00
C GLY A 75 19.54 5.51 -2.41
N LEU A 76 18.48 5.12 -1.68
CA LEU A 76 17.59 6.03 -1.00
C LEU A 76 18.20 6.47 0.35
N ARG A 77 18.34 7.78 0.58
CA ARG A 77 18.93 8.33 1.82
C ARG A 77 17.97 8.33 3.01
N HIS A 78 16.65 8.25 2.74
CA HIS A 78 15.61 8.28 3.75
C HIS A 78 15.31 6.87 4.30
N GLU A 79 14.83 6.80 5.54
CA GLU A 79 14.22 5.58 6.07
C GLU A 79 13.12 5.12 5.11
N SER A 80 13.05 3.82 4.81
CA SER A 80 12.03 3.26 3.92
C SER A 80 11.17 2.25 4.65
N PHE A 81 9.86 2.35 4.45
CA PHE A 81 8.87 1.35 4.88
C PHE A 81 8.38 0.62 3.64
N LEU A 82 8.63 -0.67 3.58
CA LEU A 82 8.20 -1.55 2.48
C LEU A 82 7.08 -2.45 3.02
N MET A 83 5.98 -2.56 2.29
CA MET A 83 4.92 -3.52 2.60
C MET A 83 4.65 -4.40 1.38
N PRO A 84 4.16 -5.63 1.54
CA PRO A 84 3.88 -6.50 0.41
C PRO A 84 2.52 -6.18 -0.23
N GLY A 85 2.46 -6.35 -1.57
CA GLY A 85 1.24 -6.55 -2.31
C GLY A 85 1.05 -8.03 -2.71
N ASN A 86 0.08 -8.33 -3.56
CA ASN A 86 -0.20 -9.71 -3.96
C ASN A 86 0.92 -10.31 -4.84
N HIS A 87 1.55 -9.52 -5.68
CA HIS A 87 2.63 -9.99 -6.54
C HIS A 87 3.88 -10.39 -5.75
N ASP A 88 4.15 -9.81 -4.59
CA ASP A 88 5.27 -10.17 -3.72
C ASP A 88 5.15 -11.61 -3.17
N PHE A 89 3.95 -12.19 -3.20
CA PHE A 89 3.69 -13.59 -2.88
C PHE A 89 3.71 -14.54 -4.10
N SER A 90 4.00 -14.05 -5.31
CA SER A 90 4.22 -14.86 -6.52
C SER A 90 5.60 -15.52 -6.49
N VAL A 91 5.89 -16.24 -5.41
CA VAL A 91 7.14 -16.92 -5.10
C VAL A 91 6.89 -18.39 -4.79
N ALA A 92 7.95 -19.19 -4.69
CA ALA A 92 7.82 -20.60 -4.33
C ALA A 92 7.15 -20.76 -2.94
N PRO A 93 6.29 -21.78 -2.74
CA PRO A 93 5.50 -21.96 -1.51
C PRO A 93 6.32 -21.93 -0.23
N GLU A 94 7.57 -22.41 -0.28
CA GLU A 94 8.51 -22.44 0.86
C GLU A 94 8.94 -21.02 1.30
N ARG A 95 8.79 -20.04 0.43
CA ARG A 95 9.19 -18.64 0.65
C ARG A 95 8.05 -17.74 1.13
N LEU A 96 6.80 -18.18 1.03
CA LEU A 96 5.63 -17.35 1.37
C LEU A 96 5.72 -16.79 2.81
N GLY A 97 6.17 -17.60 3.77
CA GLY A 97 6.35 -17.17 5.16
C GLY A 97 7.52 -16.21 5.40
N GLU A 98 8.39 -16.01 4.40
CA GLU A 98 9.59 -15.18 4.51
C GLU A 98 9.39 -13.77 3.91
N VAL A 99 8.29 -13.51 3.18
CA VAL A 99 8.07 -12.27 2.41
C VAL A 99 8.17 -11.02 3.30
N HIS A 100 7.45 -10.96 4.41
CA HIS A 100 7.49 -9.81 5.32
C HIS A 100 8.91 -9.56 5.87
N ALA A 101 9.60 -10.62 6.30
CA ALA A 101 10.98 -10.52 6.78
C ALA A 101 11.96 -10.08 5.66
N ARG A 102 11.72 -10.52 4.42
CA ARG A 102 12.50 -10.10 3.25
C ARG A 102 12.40 -8.60 3.00
N LEU A 103 11.25 -8.02 3.26
CA LEU A 103 10.99 -6.58 3.15
C LEU A 103 11.46 -5.78 4.39
N GLY A 104 12.01 -6.45 5.40
CA GLY A 104 12.50 -5.81 6.63
C GLY A 104 11.38 -5.33 7.56
N MET A 105 10.16 -5.85 7.41
CA MET A 105 9.04 -5.49 8.26
C MET A 105 9.20 -6.05 9.67
N PRO A 106 8.93 -5.25 10.73
CA PRO A 106 9.01 -5.73 12.11
C PRO A 106 7.92 -6.73 12.47
N ALA A 107 6.77 -6.64 11.79
CA ALA A 107 5.64 -7.56 11.85
C ALA A 107 4.80 -7.40 10.58
N ALA A 108 3.93 -8.35 10.26
CA ALA A 108 3.07 -8.30 9.08
C ALA A 108 2.18 -7.05 9.06
N TRP A 109 1.71 -6.63 10.24
CA TRP A 109 1.07 -5.33 10.48
C TRP A 109 1.70 -4.64 11.68
N HIS A 110 1.86 -3.33 11.62
CA HIS A 110 2.49 -2.56 12.68
C HIS A 110 2.13 -1.09 12.58
N ASP A 111 2.48 -0.32 13.59
CA ASP A 111 2.28 1.12 13.61
C ASP A 111 3.53 1.85 14.14
N PHE A 112 3.67 3.11 13.74
CA PHE A 112 4.70 4.01 14.22
C PHE A 112 4.18 5.45 14.28
N SER A 113 4.85 6.33 15.02
CA SER A 113 4.48 7.75 15.10
C SER A 113 5.61 8.64 14.60
N ARG A 114 5.28 9.66 13.82
CA ARG A 114 6.20 10.73 13.36
C ARG A 114 5.46 12.05 13.33
N GLY A 115 6.06 13.10 13.88
CA GLY A 115 5.48 14.45 13.83
C GLY A 115 4.11 14.57 14.49
N GLY A 116 3.77 13.72 15.46
CA GLY A 116 2.45 13.69 16.10
C GLY A 116 1.33 13.04 15.27
N ILE A 117 1.69 12.38 14.19
CA ILE A 117 0.80 11.58 13.33
C ILE A 117 1.11 10.10 13.55
N ARG A 118 0.08 9.27 13.72
CA ARG A 118 0.19 7.81 13.75
C ARG A 118 0.07 7.27 12.33
N PHE A 119 1.05 6.48 11.93
CA PHE A 119 1.05 5.70 10.69
C PHE A 119 0.78 4.24 11.02
N VAL A 120 -0.16 3.63 10.32
CA VAL A 120 -0.58 2.24 10.54
C VAL A 120 -0.45 1.49 9.24
N ILE A 121 0.35 0.43 9.21
CA ILE A 121 0.50 -0.46 8.07
C ILE A 121 -0.34 -1.71 8.34
N ILE A 122 -1.28 -2.01 7.43
CA ILE A 122 -2.09 -3.23 7.47
C ILE A 122 -1.63 -4.22 6.40
N ASP A 123 -1.76 -5.52 6.69
CA ASP A 123 -1.50 -6.60 5.73
C ASP A 123 -2.81 -7.12 5.13
N GLY A 124 -3.18 -6.59 3.96
CA GLY A 124 -4.33 -7.06 3.21
C GLY A 124 -4.15 -8.45 2.58
N ASN A 125 -2.95 -9.02 2.64
CA ASN A 125 -2.65 -10.37 2.13
C ASN A 125 -2.90 -11.46 3.17
N GLU A 126 -3.17 -11.11 4.44
CA GLU A 126 -3.40 -12.07 5.52
C GLU A 126 -4.45 -13.13 5.15
N MET A 127 -5.58 -12.67 4.60
CA MET A 127 -6.67 -13.52 4.10
C MET A 127 -6.69 -13.52 2.58
N SER A 128 -5.78 -14.30 1.96
CA SER A 128 -5.70 -14.44 0.51
C SER A 128 -5.40 -15.88 0.11
N VAL A 129 -5.78 -16.25 -1.11
CA VAL A 129 -5.57 -17.63 -1.62
C VAL A 129 -4.14 -17.87 -2.12
N PHE A 130 -3.27 -16.85 -2.07
CA PHE A 130 -1.89 -16.93 -2.57
C PHE A 130 -0.81 -16.75 -1.47
N SER A 131 -1.15 -16.15 -0.31
CA SER A 131 -0.15 -15.83 0.72
C SER A 131 0.15 -16.97 1.70
N ALA A 132 -0.55 -18.11 1.56
CA ALA A 132 -0.29 -19.31 2.34
C ALA A 132 -0.30 -20.54 1.43
N PRO A 133 0.53 -21.57 1.74
CA PRO A 133 0.56 -22.80 0.95
C PRO A 133 -0.81 -23.49 0.89
N GLU A 134 -1.14 -24.01 -0.28
CA GLU A 134 -2.36 -24.80 -0.48
C GLU A 134 -2.42 -25.97 0.53
N GLY A 135 -3.62 -26.29 1.02
CA GLY A 135 -3.84 -27.32 2.02
C GLY A 135 -3.63 -26.88 3.46
N THR A 136 -3.15 -25.64 3.71
CA THR A 136 -3.08 -25.09 5.08
C THR A 136 -4.43 -24.58 5.56
N PRO A 137 -4.69 -24.54 6.88
CA PRO A 137 -5.93 -23.95 7.43
C PRO A 137 -6.15 -22.50 6.98
N ARG A 138 -5.08 -21.70 6.89
CA ARG A 138 -5.15 -20.30 6.43
C ARG A 138 -5.60 -20.21 4.98
N HIS A 139 -5.02 -21.01 4.08
CA HIS A 139 -5.44 -21.09 2.69
C HIS A 139 -6.89 -21.53 2.56
N ALA A 140 -7.32 -22.57 3.30
CA ALA A 140 -8.68 -23.06 3.29
C ALA A 140 -9.70 -22.00 3.76
N ALA A 141 -9.36 -21.23 4.81
CA ALA A 141 -10.19 -20.13 5.28
C ALA A 141 -10.33 -19.00 4.25
N ALA A 142 -9.22 -18.63 3.58
CA ALA A 142 -9.23 -17.62 2.52
C ALA A 142 -10.05 -18.09 1.31
N ARG A 143 -9.95 -19.36 0.90
CA ARG A 143 -10.75 -19.95 -0.16
C ARG A 143 -12.24 -19.91 0.19
N ALA A 144 -12.61 -20.31 1.39
CA ALA A 144 -14.00 -20.26 1.84
C ALA A 144 -14.56 -18.83 1.85
N ARG A 145 -13.72 -17.82 2.21
CA ARG A 145 -14.13 -16.40 2.14
C ARG A 145 -14.35 -15.95 0.71
N LEU A 146 -13.43 -16.29 -0.21
CA LEU A 146 -13.58 -15.96 -1.63
C LEU A 146 -14.84 -16.60 -2.22
N ASP A 147 -15.08 -17.88 -1.91
CA ASP A 147 -16.26 -18.61 -2.40
C ASP A 147 -17.56 -17.95 -1.91
N ALA A 148 -17.60 -17.48 -0.66
CA ALA A 148 -18.74 -16.72 -0.12
C ALA A 148 -18.95 -15.40 -0.88
N LEU A 149 -17.88 -14.62 -1.13
CA LEU A 149 -17.95 -13.37 -1.89
C LEU A 149 -18.42 -13.60 -3.33
N LEU A 150 -17.95 -14.68 -3.97
CA LEU A 150 -18.42 -15.08 -5.31
C LEU A 150 -19.92 -15.41 -5.30
N ALA A 151 -20.40 -16.13 -4.29
CA ALA A 151 -21.82 -16.47 -4.13
C ALA A 151 -22.69 -15.24 -3.86
N GLU A 152 -22.15 -14.22 -3.20
CA GLU A 152 -22.79 -12.91 -2.96
C GLU A 152 -22.78 -12.01 -4.21
N GLY A 153 -21.99 -12.35 -5.23
CA GLY A 153 -21.79 -11.54 -6.43
C GLY A 153 -20.95 -10.29 -6.18
N ALA A 154 -20.08 -10.31 -5.18
CA ALA A 154 -19.24 -9.17 -4.83
C ALA A 154 -18.27 -8.83 -5.98
N ILE A 155 -18.21 -7.55 -6.38
CA ILE A 155 -17.40 -7.09 -7.51
C ILE A 155 -15.91 -7.37 -7.30
N ASN A 156 -15.45 -7.30 -6.05
CA ASN A 156 -14.06 -7.53 -5.63
C ASN A 156 -13.74 -8.99 -5.28
N ALA A 157 -14.64 -9.94 -5.58
CA ALA A 157 -14.42 -11.38 -5.42
C ALA A 157 -13.42 -11.88 -6.49
N LYS A 158 -12.17 -11.49 -6.37
CA LYS A 158 -11.09 -11.81 -7.30
C LYS A 158 -9.97 -12.53 -6.56
N GLU A 159 -9.33 -13.52 -7.21
CA GLU A 159 -8.24 -14.30 -6.59
C GLU A 159 -6.98 -13.47 -6.30
N TRP A 160 -6.79 -12.36 -6.99
CA TRP A 160 -5.67 -11.43 -6.74
C TRP A 160 -5.91 -10.44 -5.60
N ASN A 161 -7.11 -10.39 -5.04
CA ASN A 161 -7.40 -9.60 -3.86
C ASN A 161 -7.20 -10.43 -2.58
N GLY A 162 -7.20 -9.72 -1.46
CA GLY A 162 -7.12 -10.33 -0.14
C GLY A 162 -7.92 -9.54 0.87
N GLY A 163 -7.76 -9.88 2.14
CA GLY A 163 -8.47 -9.26 3.25
C GLY A 163 -7.66 -9.33 4.54
N ILE A 164 -8.21 -8.78 5.62
CA ILE A 164 -7.64 -8.88 6.95
C ILE A 164 -8.48 -9.82 7.83
N GLY A 165 -7.81 -10.55 8.71
CA GLY A 165 -8.43 -11.42 9.70
C GLY A 165 -8.96 -10.65 10.92
N ASP A 166 -9.67 -11.36 11.80
CA ASP A 166 -10.29 -10.73 12.98
C ASP A 166 -9.24 -10.28 14.02
N GLU A 167 -8.10 -10.97 14.12
CA GLU A 167 -7.00 -10.56 15.02
C GLU A 167 -6.41 -9.23 14.59
N GLN A 168 -6.07 -9.09 13.31
CA GLN A 168 -5.56 -7.82 12.76
C GLN A 168 -6.61 -6.71 12.88
N PHE A 169 -7.88 -7.01 12.61
CA PHE A 169 -8.97 -6.05 12.76
C PHE A 169 -9.08 -5.54 14.21
N ALA A 170 -9.07 -6.42 15.20
CA ALA A 170 -9.13 -6.05 16.62
C ALA A 170 -7.90 -5.24 17.06
N TRP A 171 -6.71 -5.60 16.56
CA TRP A 171 -5.48 -4.83 16.78
C TRP A 171 -5.58 -3.42 16.17
N LEU A 172 -6.11 -3.31 14.95
CA LEU A 172 -6.30 -2.02 14.29
C LEU A 172 -7.27 -1.12 15.08
N GLU A 173 -8.42 -1.67 15.49
CA GLU A 173 -9.40 -0.95 16.32
C GLU A 173 -8.76 -0.44 17.63
N ALA A 174 -8.00 -1.28 18.32
CA ALA A 174 -7.28 -0.90 19.53
C ALA A 174 -6.21 0.18 19.26
N THR A 175 -5.52 0.09 18.11
CA THR A 175 -4.49 1.06 17.69
C THR A 175 -5.12 2.44 17.42
N LEU A 176 -6.25 2.48 16.69
CA LEU A 176 -6.98 3.73 16.43
C LEU A 176 -7.50 4.37 17.74
N ALA A 177 -7.98 3.55 18.68
CA ALA A 177 -8.42 4.02 19.99
C ALA A 177 -7.27 4.62 20.80
N ARG A 178 -6.09 3.96 20.84
CA ARG A 178 -4.87 4.48 21.48
C ARG A 178 -4.43 5.82 20.87
N ALA A 179 -4.38 5.89 19.53
CA ALA A 179 -4.02 7.12 18.82
C ALA A 179 -5.00 8.26 19.16
N LYS A 180 -6.31 7.98 19.17
CA LYS A 180 -7.34 8.96 19.56
C LYS A 180 -7.15 9.47 20.99
N ALA A 181 -6.88 8.58 21.94
CA ALA A 181 -6.61 8.94 23.32
C ALA A 181 -5.35 9.81 23.47
N ALA A 182 -4.36 9.61 22.58
CA ALA A 182 -3.14 10.43 22.51
C ALA A 182 -3.32 11.75 21.73
N GLY A 183 -4.50 12.00 21.14
CA GLY A 183 -4.76 13.17 20.30
C GLY A 183 -4.09 13.12 18.93
N GLU A 184 -3.67 11.93 18.48
CA GLU A 184 -3.01 11.74 17.18
C GLU A 184 -4.05 11.60 16.04
N LYS A 185 -3.80 12.26 14.92
CA LYS A 185 -4.40 11.93 13.63
C LYS A 185 -3.72 10.66 13.10
N VAL A 186 -4.45 9.89 12.30
CA VAL A 186 -3.97 8.60 11.78
C VAL A 186 -3.98 8.61 10.26
N VAL A 187 -2.89 8.11 9.66
CA VAL A 187 -2.80 7.71 8.26
C VAL A 187 -2.66 6.19 8.23
N VAL A 188 -3.63 5.50 7.62
CA VAL A 188 -3.56 4.05 7.43
C VAL A 188 -3.04 3.77 6.03
N MET A 189 -2.16 2.79 5.90
CA MET A 189 -1.56 2.37 4.64
C MET A 189 -1.77 0.87 4.46
N GLY A 190 -2.13 0.47 3.25
CA GLY A 190 -2.27 -0.92 2.84
C GLY A 190 -2.06 -1.03 1.34
N HIS A 191 -2.05 -2.24 0.80
CA HIS A 191 -1.86 -2.41 -0.64
C HIS A 191 -3.17 -2.21 -1.41
N TYR A 192 -4.28 -2.79 -0.96
CA TYR A 192 -5.57 -2.80 -1.68
C TYR A 192 -6.41 -1.57 -1.42
N PRO A 193 -7.15 -1.05 -2.44
CA PRO A 193 -8.15 -0.01 -2.23
C PRO A 193 -9.27 -0.44 -1.28
N LEU A 194 -9.96 0.57 -0.70
CA LEU A 194 -11.18 0.38 0.09
C LEU A 194 -12.37 1.14 -0.52
N TYR A 195 -12.10 2.31 -1.09
CA TYR A 195 -13.14 3.21 -1.59
C TYR A 195 -12.56 4.13 -2.68
N PRO A 196 -13.32 4.50 -3.72
CA PRO A 196 -14.67 4.03 -4.10
C PRO A 196 -14.71 2.54 -4.44
N GLU A 197 -15.93 1.96 -4.43
CA GLU A 197 -16.11 0.55 -4.78
C GLU A 197 -15.58 0.23 -6.18
N ASN A 198 -14.75 -0.79 -6.26
CA ASN A 198 -14.20 -1.32 -7.52
C ASN A 198 -13.71 -2.77 -7.34
N GLU A 199 -13.38 -3.43 -8.44
CA GLU A 199 -12.98 -4.84 -8.43
C GLU A 199 -11.64 -5.13 -7.74
N HIS A 200 -10.81 -4.11 -7.46
CA HIS A 200 -9.52 -4.23 -6.78
C HIS A 200 -9.63 -4.05 -5.26
N ASN A 201 -10.82 -3.76 -4.74
CA ASN A 201 -10.97 -3.49 -3.31
C ASN A 201 -10.69 -4.70 -2.44
N LEU A 202 -10.16 -4.43 -1.24
CA LEU A 202 -9.93 -5.40 -0.18
C LEU A 202 -11.22 -6.18 0.13
N TRP A 203 -11.13 -7.49 0.33
CA TRP A 203 -12.27 -8.30 0.76
C TRP A 203 -12.76 -7.87 2.14
N GLY A 204 -14.07 -7.60 2.25
CA GLY A 204 -14.66 -7.12 3.51
C GLY A 204 -14.19 -5.73 3.91
N GLY A 205 -13.77 -4.90 2.94
CA GLY A 205 -13.28 -3.54 3.17
C GLY A 205 -14.32 -2.61 3.81
N GLU A 206 -15.62 -2.90 3.69
CA GLU A 206 -16.70 -2.16 4.34
C GLU A 206 -16.55 -2.10 5.87
N ARG A 207 -16.02 -3.16 6.50
CA ARG A 207 -15.72 -3.16 7.94
C ARG A 207 -14.69 -2.09 8.33
N LEU A 208 -13.73 -1.83 7.43
CA LEU A 208 -12.71 -0.80 7.64
C LEU A 208 -13.27 0.60 7.41
N LEU A 209 -14.14 0.79 6.40
CA LEU A 209 -14.84 2.05 6.18
C LEU A 209 -15.61 2.46 7.45
N ASP A 210 -16.42 1.54 8.01
CA ASP A 210 -17.18 1.74 9.23
C ASP A 210 -16.27 2.02 10.44
N LEU A 211 -15.15 1.29 10.56
CA LEU A 211 -14.19 1.48 11.63
C LEU A 211 -13.56 2.88 11.57
N PHE A 212 -13.12 3.32 10.39
CA PHE A 212 -12.47 4.62 10.22
C PHE A 212 -13.45 5.77 10.49
N GLU A 213 -14.69 5.65 10.02
CA GLU A 213 -15.73 6.65 10.28
C GLU A 213 -16.03 6.79 11.78
N ARG A 214 -16.31 5.68 12.48
CA ARG A 214 -16.61 5.75 13.93
C ARG A 214 -15.42 6.11 14.80
N SER A 215 -14.18 5.82 14.37
CA SER A 215 -12.98 6.27 15.10
C SER A 215 -12.79 7.78 15.03
N GLY A 216 -13.07 8.37 13.86
CA GLY A 216 -13.07 9.81 13.61
C GLY A 216 -11.71 10.50 13.67
N ASN A 217 -10.60 9.74 13.78
CA ASN A 217 -9.23 10.26 13.78
C ASN A 217 -8.39 9.78 12.58
N VAL A 218 -8.95 8.92 11.71
CA VAL A 218 -8.31 8.52 10.46
C VAL A 218 -8.54 9.62 9.42
N ILE A 219 -7.45 10.26 8.98
CA ILE A 219 -7.51 11.36 7.99
C ILE A 219 -7.32 10.88 6.56
N ALA A 220 -6.57 9.78 6.37
CA ALA A 220 -6.34 9.19 5.06
C ALA A 220 -6.11 7.67 5.14
N TYR A 221 -6.51 6.98 4.09
CA TYR A 221 -6.10 5.64 3.71
C TYR A 221 -5.37 5.71 2.38
N LEU A 222 -4.11 5.23 2.34
CA LEU A 222 -3.22 5.31 1.17
C LEU A 222 -2.91 3.90 0.68
N ASN A 223 -3.03 3.67 -0.63
CA ASN A 223 -2.85 2.34 -1.21
C ASN A 223 -2.35 2.37 -2.66
N GLY A 224 -1.93 1.20 -3.17
CA GLY A 224 -1.59 0.91 -4.56
C GLY A 224 -2.61 -0.03 -5.22
N HIS A 225 -2.13 -1.10 -5.87
CA HIS A 225 -2.86 -2.22 -6.47
C HIS A 225 -3.69 -1.87 -7.72
N ASN A 226 -4.54 -0.87 -7.69
CA ASN A 226 -5.22 -0.40 -8.88
C ASN A 226 -4.36 0.65 -9.59
N HIS A 227 -3.59 0.22 -10.58
CA HIS A 227 -2.55 1.00 -11.24
C HIS A 227 -3.01 2.29 -11.91
N VAL A 228 -4.31 2.43 -12.22
CA VAL A 228 -4.84 3.67 -12.82
C VAL A 228 -5.00 4.79 -11.81
N GLY A 229 -4.90 4.46 -10.52
CA GLY A 229 -5.14 5.41 -9.43
C GLY A 229 -6.63 5.66 -9.19
N ASN A 230 -6.97 6.12 -8.01
CA ASN A 230 -8.33 6.51 -7.65
C ASN A 230 -8.31 7.49 -6.48
N LEU A 231 -9.40 8.21 -6.29
CA LEU A 231 -9.59 9.13 -5.18
C LEU A 231 -11.06 9.12 -4.73
N GLY A 232 -11.26 9.05 -3.43
CA GLY A 232 -12.58 9.18 -2.83
C GLY A 232 -12.52 9.74 -1.43
N ARG A 233 -13.66 10.16 -0.91
CA ARG A 233 -13.83 10.56 0.49
C ARG A 233 -15.06 9.87 1.06
N HIS A 234 -14.88 9.20 2.19
CA HIS A 234 -15.99 8.62 2.95
C HIS A 234 -15.90 9.11 4.40
N GLY A 235 -16.96 9.75 4.88
CA GLY A 235 -16.91 10.46 6.15
C GLY A 235 -15.82 11.55 6.18
N SER A 236 -14.96 11.49 7.17
CA SER A 236 -13.81 12.40 7.32
C SER A 236 -12.52 11.88 6.67
N THR A 237 -12.51 10.65 6.15
CA THR A 237 -11.31 9.97 5.65
C THR A 237 -11.19 10.11 4.14
N TRP A 238 -10.01 10.49 3.66
CA TRP A 238 -9.63 10.43 2.26
C TRP A 238 -9.05 9.05 1.91
N TYR A 239 -9.45 8.52 0.76
CA TYR A 239 -8.97 7.25 0.19
C TYR A 239 -8.23 7.56 -1.08
N VAL A 240 -6.92 7.34 -1.08
CA VAL A 240 -6.02 7.69 -2.19
C VAL A 240 -5.34 6.44 -2.69
N ASN A 241 -5.67 6.06 -3.91
CA ASN A 241 -4.98 5.02 -4.63
C ASN A 241 -3.93 5.65 -5.56
N PHE A 242 -2.67 5.31 -5.35
CA PHE A 242 -1.56 5.80 -6.18
C PHE A 242 -1.40 4.92 -7.42
N LYS A 243 -0.93 5.54 -8.51
CA LYS A 243 -0.72 4.86 -9.79
C LYS A 243 0.47 3.90 -9.72
N GLY A 244 0.38 2.77 -10.43
CA GLY A 244 1.44 1.75 -10.46
C GLY A 244 2.67 2.21 -11.24
N MET A 245 3.87 2.07 -10.62
CA MET A 245 5.14 2.49 -11.24
C MET A 245 5.53 1.62 -12.43
N VAL A 246 5.15 0.34 -12.46
CA VAL A 246 5.51 -0.61 -13.52
C VAL A 246 4.94 -0.23 -14.87
N ASP A 247 3.80 0.48 -14.89
CA ASP A 247 3.10 0.84 -16.12
C ASP A 247 3.87 1.89 -16.91
N THR A 248 3.68 1.85 -18.22
CA THR A 248 4.34 2.64 -19.26
C THR A 248 5.84 2.36 -19.40
N GLU A 249 6.34 2.47 -20.62
CA GLU A 249 7.74 2.21 -20.89
C GLU A 249 8.69 3.25 -20.27
N LYS A 250 8.30 4.52 -20.31
CA LYS A 250 9.19 5.65 -20.02
C LYS A 250 8.71 6.58 -18.91
N GLN A 251 7.40 6.69 -18.73
CA GLN A 251 6.87 7.64 -17.74
C GLN A 251 6.88 7.01 -16.35
N ASN A 252 7.45 7.72 -15.41
CA ASN A 252 7.46 7.33 -14.01
C ASN A 252 6.19 7.74 -13.28
N THR A 253 6.01 7.28 -12.04
CA THR A 253 4.97 7.75 -11.13
C THR A 253 5.41 7.54 -9.68
N PHE A 254 5.37 8.60 -8.89
CA PHE A 254 5.61 8.62 -7.45
C PHE A 254 5.11 9.96 -6.89
N ALA A 255 5.12 10.13 -5.57
CA ALA A 255 4.64 11.36 -4.97
C ALA A 255 5.43 11.75 -3.71
N VAL A 256 5.32 13.03 -3.34
CA VAL A 256 5.59 13.54 -1.99
C VAL A 256 4.25 13.95 -1.38
N VAL A 257 4.01 13.48 -0.15
CA VAL A 257 2.84 13.84 0.64
C VAL A 257 3.25 14.80 1.75
N GLU A 258 2.55 15.90 1.86
CA GLU A 258 2.71 16.90 2.91
C GLU A 258 1.47 16.94 3.79
N LEU A 259 1.64 16.72 5.09
CA LEU A 259 0.55 16.78 6.05
C LEU A 259 0.54 18.14 6.75
N TYR A 260 -0.58 18.82 6.67
CA TYR A 260 -0.84 20.08 7.34
C TYR A 260 -1.94 19.91 8.41
N PRO A 261 -2.13 20.86 9.32
CA PRO A 261 -3.21 20.78 10.32
C PRO A 261 -4.63 20.69 9.70
N ASP A 262 -4.81 21.26 8.51
CA ASP A 262 -6.10 21.49 7.85
C ASP A 262 -6.25 20.81 6.48
N ARG A 263 -5.17 20.21 5.95
CA ARG A 263 -5.18 19.57 4.63
C ARG A 263 -4.05 18.57 4.45
N ILE A 264 -4.19 17.74 3.43
CA ILE A 264 -3.11 16.90 2.88
C ILE A 264 -2.80 17.46 1.48
N GLU A 265 -1.54 17.71 1.19
CA GLU A 265 -1.09 18.00 -0.18
C GLU A 265 -0.31 16.81 -0.72
N ILE A 266 -0.65 16.40 -1.94
CA ILE A 266 0.04 15.37 -2.70
C ILE A 266 0.69 16.06 -3.88
N ILE A 267 2.02 16.00 -3.95
CA ILE A 267 2.83 16.52 -5.05
C ILE A 267 3.19 15.31 -5.90
N GLY A 268 2.46 15.14 -7.01
CA GLY A 268 2.66 14.04 -7.94
C GLY A 268 3.79 14.30 -8.93
N TYR A 269 4.52 13.24 -9.26
CA TYR A 269 5.57 13.24 -10.26
C TYR A 269 5.23 12.26 -11.38
N GLY A 270 5.63 12.63 -12.62
CA GLY A 270 5.36 11.81 -13.79
C GLY A 270 3.85 11.69 -14.06
N ARG A 271 3.30 10.47 -13.99
CA ARG A 271 1.87 10.21 -14.20
C ARG A 271 1.00 10.44 -12.96
N GLU A 272 1.60 10.62 -11.78
CA GLU A 272 0.82 10.84 -10.56
C GLU A 272 0.23 12.25 -10.52
N ASP A 273 -1.02 12.35 -10.06
CA ASP A 273 -1.71 13.63 -9.98
C ASP A 273 -1.37 14.39 -8.69
N SER A 274 -1.15 15.70 -8.81
CA SER A 274 -1.07 16.55 -7.61
C SER A 274 -2.47 16.90 -7.11
N ARG A 275 -2.65 16.88 -5.78
CA ARG A 275 -3.97 17.07 -5.13
C ARG A 275 -3.84 17.87 -3.84
N THR A 276 -4.85 18.65 -3.54
CA THR A 276 -5.06 19.27 -2.21
C THR A 276 -6.33 18.71 -1.61
N LEU A 277 -6.23 18.05 -0.46
CA LEU A 277 -7.31 17.32 0.20
C LEU A 277 -7.61 18.00 1.55
N PRO A 278 -8.69 18.79 1.68
CA PRO A 278 -9.04 19.46 2.94
C PRO A 278 -9.50 18.45 4.00
N LEU A 279 -9.06 18.67 5.26
CA LEU A 279 -9.39 17.81 6.41
C LEU A 279 -10.60 18.32 7.18
#